data_0a1d042e2b934bd3f564d86ed9d2e7f6
#
_entry.id   0a1d042e2b934bd3f564d86ed9d2e7f6
#
_cell.length_a   1.000
_cell.length_b   1.000
_cell.length_c   1.000
_cell.angle_alpha   90.00
_cell.angle_beta   90.00
_cell.angle_gamma   90.00
#
_symmetry.space_group_name_H-M   'P 1'
#
loop_
_entity.id
_entity.type
_entity.pdbx_description
1 polymer ?
#
loop_
_entity_poly.entity_id
_entity_poly.type
_entity_poly.pdbx_seq_one_letter_code
_entity_poly.pdbx_strand_id
1 'polypeptide(L)'
;SLQDGGRVFTIPQKDGSERFVMLRITGEDEVQVGLVEDVTAATLERRRIEHERDYDVLTGLYNRRAFDARAKKLFRMPEKLGHAALLMMDMDNLKHINDTFGHDWGDRYINLAGQCFAQTLPQNTICARMSGDEFIVLFYGYDRRDEIRQVLNRLSKAMKERTALLPNGDTMRISISGGIAWYPENGRDLATLKKYADFAMYQVKHESKGEMGEFDIGAYNQEVYAAQLRREFLQMLRENSADYHFQPIFSAHTGRVAAYEALMRVKMQLLNSPLTVMKLAREMDKLYEVERLTVFKA
;
A
#
# COMPACT_ATOMS: atom_id res chain seq x y z
N SER A 1 30.91 7.32 -21.53
CA SER A 1 31.06 6.01 -20.85
C SER A 1 31.91 5.09 -21.73
N LEU A 2 32.88 4.40 -21.12
CA LEU A 2 33.66 3.35 -21.78
C LEU A 2 32.78 2.10 -21.90
N GLN A 3 32.50 1.69 -23.15
CA GLN A 3 31.95 0.37 -23.48
C GLN A 3 32.89 -0.30 -24.47
N ASP A 4 33.32 -1.52 -24.16
CA ASP A 4 34.21 -2.32 -25.04
C ASP A 4 35.39 -1.56 -25.68
N GLY A 5 36.06 -0.69 -24.89
CA GLY A 5 37.22 0.07 -25.38
C GLY A 5 36.94 1.29 -26.27
N GLY A 6 35.66 1.63 -26.52
CA GLY A 6 35.26 2.82 -27.29
C GLY A 6 34.65 3.94 -26.45
N ARG A 7 34.67 5.17 -26.94
CA ARG A 7 33.95 6.33 -26.36
C ARG A 7 32.72 6.66 -27.20
N VAL A 8 31.57 6.83 -26.50
CA VAL A 8 30.32 7.25 -27.14
C VAL A 8 30.15 8.77 -26.99
N PHE A 9 29.91 9.42 -28.12
CA PHE A 9 29.64 10.84 -28.22
C PHE A 9 28.19 11.07 -28.64
N THR A 10 27.60 12.14 -28.10
CA THR A 10 26.26 12.61 -28.51
C THR A 10 26.41 13.73 -29.52
N ILE A 11 25.78 13.60 -30.68
CA ILE A 11 25.77 14.60 -31.74
C ILE A 11 24.35 15.16 -31.87
N PRO A 12 24.11 16.43 -31.48
CA PRO A 12 22.79 17.04 -31.64
C PRO A 12 22.51 17.25 -33.16
N GLN A 13 21.28 16.94 -33.55
CA GLN A 13 20.81 17.13 -34.92
C GLN A 13 20.02 18.45 -35.04
N LYS A 14 19.89 18.96 -36.28
CA LYS A 14 19.15 20.22 -36.56
C LYS A 14 17.67 20.14 -36.25
N ASP A 15 17.09 18.94 -36.24
CA ASP A 15 15.70 18.66 -35.93
C ASP A 15 15.43 18.47 -34.41
N GLY A 16 16.47 18.67 -33.58
CA GLY A 16 16.39 18.48 -32.12
C GLY A 16 16.60 17.05 -31.64
N SER A 17 16.77 16.07 -32.52
CA SER A 17 17.11 14.70 -32.16
C SER A 17 18.59 14.56 -31.78
N GLU A 18 18.91 13.46 -31.07
CA GLU A 18 20.30 13.10 -30.75
C GLU A 18 20.74 11.88 -31.53
N ARG A 19 21.96 11.94 -32.09
CA ARG A 19 22.65 10.80 -32.68
C ARG A 19 23.80 10.38 -31.78
N PHE A 20 23.96 9.07 -31.56
CA PHE A 20 25.01 8.52 -30.69
C PHE A 20 26.04 7.81 -31.58
N VAL A 21 27.30 8.25 -31.48
CA VAL A 21 28.40 7.73 -32.30
C VAL A 21 29.46 7.19 -31.36
N MET A 22 29.87 5.93 -31.57
CA MET A 22 31.00 5.31 -30.89
C MET A 22 32.28 5.46 -31.70
N LEU A 23 33.31 6.00 -31.07
CA LEU A 23 34.67 6.09 -31.63
C LEU A 23 35.56 5.07 -30.92
N ARG A 24 36.12 4.14 -31.68
CA ARG A 24 37.19 3.24 -31.22
C ARG A 24 38.47 3.63 -31.95
N ILE A 25 39.55 3.74 -31.20
CA ILE A 25 40.88 4.02 -31.76
C ILE A 25 41.74 2.82 -31.40
N THR A 26 42.29 2.17 -32.42
CA THR A 26 43.23 1.05 -32.29
C THR A 26 44.48 1.36 -33.11
N GLY A 27 45.64 0.95 -32.65
CA GLY A 27 46.91 1.12 -33.36
C GLY A 27 48.10 1.05 -32.42
N GLU A 28 49.25 0.65 -32.96
CA GLU A 28 50.54 0.66 -32.29
C GLU A 28 51.45 1.67 -32.98
N ASP A 29 52.16 2.47 -32.15
CA ASP A 29 53.14 3.48 -32.53
C ASP A 29 52.68 4.53 -33.57
N GLU A 30 53.14 4.49 -34.80
CA GLU A 30 52.94 5.57 -35.80
C GLU A 30 51.60 5.52 -36.55
N VAL A 31 50.85 4.43 -36.48
CA VAL A 31 49.56 4.29 -37.21
C VAL A 31 48.41 4.05 -36.25
N GLN A 32 47.50 5.01 -36.19
CA GLN A 32 46.24 4.87 -35.45
C GLN A 32 45.06 4.76 -36.43
N VAL A 33 44.22 3.74 -36.23
CA VAL A 33 42.99 3.53 -37.01
C VAL A 33 41.80 3.85 -36.12
N GLY A 34 40.98 4.79 -36.54
CA GLY A 34 39.72 5.17 -35.86
C GLY A 34 38.53 4.51 -36.55
N LEU A 35 37.75 3.71 -35.80
CA LEU A 35 36.47 3.21 -36.27
C LEU A 35 35.36 4.08 -35.68
N VAL A 36 34.48 4.59 -36.54
CA VAL A 36 33.30 5.36 -36.16
C VAL A 36 32.08 4.55 -36.49
N GLU A 37 31.26 4.29 -35.49
CA GLU A 37 30.06 3.46 -35.57
C GLU A 37 28.84 4.24 -35.07
N ASP A 38 27.75 4.25 -35.86
CA ASP A 38 26.47 4.79 -35.42
C ASP A 38 25.80 3.79 -34.50
N VAL A 39 25.76 4.13 -33.22
CA VAL A 39 25.15 3.30 -32.13
C VAL A 39 23.85 3.90 -31.63
N THR A 40 23.21 4.78 -32.41
CA THR A 40 22.01 5.52 -31.99
C THR A 40 20.88 4.57 -31.61
N ALA A 41 20.53 3.63 -32.49
CA ALA A 41 19.44 2.68 -32.23
C ALA A 41 19.70 1.83 -30.97
N ALA A 42 20.90 1.28 -30.82
CA ALA A 42 21.28 0.47 -29.67
C ALA A 42 21.31 1.29 -28.37
N THR A 43 21.75 2.55 -28.43
CA THR A 43 21.81 3.43 -27.27
C THR A 43 20.40 3.86 -26.82
N LEU A 44 19.52 4.20 -27.78
CA LEU A 44 18.12 4.56 -27.47
C LEU A 44 17.35 3.37 -26.92
N GLU A 45 17.51 2.18 -27.52
CA GLU A 45 16.84 0.96 -26.98
C GLU A 45 17.35 0.61 -25.58
N ARG A 46 18.64 0.70 -25.33
CA ARG A 46 19.20 0.51 -24.00
C ARG A 46 18.65 1.52 -22.99
N ARG A 47 18.59 2.81 -23.36
CA ARG A 47 18.00 3.85 -22.50
C ARG A 47 16.51 3.57 -22.22
N ARG A 48 15.77 3.08 -23.24
CA ARG A 48 14.38 2.67 -23.10
C ARG A 48 14.23 1.53 -22.10
N ILE A 49 15.00 0.46 -22.25
CA ILE A 49 15.01 -0.68 -21.34
C ILE A 49 15.42 -0.26 -19.92
N GLU A 50 16.44 0.61 -19.77
CA GLU A 50 16.84 1.15 -18.48
C GLU A 50 15.74 2.01 -17.84
N HIS A 51 15.01 2.78 -18.65
CA HIS A 51 13.86 3.58 -18.18
C HIS A 51 12.69 2.67 -17.77
N GLU A 52 12.25 1.75 -18.63
CA GLU A 52 11.17 0.81 -18.33
C GLU A 52 11.49 -0.09 -17.12
N ARG A 53 12.77 -0.33 -16.86
CA ARG A 53 13.24 -1.05 -15.69
C ARG A 53 12.87 -0.36 -14.37
N ASP A 54 12.94 0.94 -14.32
CA ASP A 54 12.83 1.72 -13.08
C ASP A 54 11.54 2.57 -12.98
N TYR A 55 10.86 2.79 -14.11
CA TYR A 55 9.66 3.63 -14.18
C TYR A 55 8.42 2.84 -14.63
N ASP A 56 7.26 3.31 -14.19
CA ASP A 56 5.95 2.86 -14.67
C ASP A 56 5.62 3.56 -15.99
N VAL A 57 5.31 2.80 -17.01
CA VAL A 57 5.11 3.30 -18.39
C VAL A 57 3.89 4.24 -18.49
N LEU A 58 2.85 3.99 -17.70
CA LEU A 58 1.62 4.77 -17.75
C LEU A 58 1.75 6.14 -17.06
N THR A 59 2.42 6.18 -15.90
CA THR A 59 2.46 7.38 -15.04
C THR A 59 3.78 8.15 -15.10
N GLY A 60 4.86 7.52 -15.59
CA GLY A 60 6.20 8.08 -15.54
C GLY A 60 6.83 8.17 -14.15
N LEU A 61 6.12 7.72 -13.11
CA LEU A 61 6.64 7.59 -11.75
C LEU A 61 7.55 6.36 -11.63
N TYR A 62 8.27 6.23 -10.51
CA TYR A 62 8.98 4.97 -10.27
C TYR A 62 7.99 3.79 -10.23
N ASN A 63 8.47 2.61 -10.65
CA ASN A 63 7.74 1.37 -10.43
C ASN A 63 8.07 0.78 -9.05
N ARG A 64 7.35 -0.27 -8.65
CA ARG A 64 7.54 -0.99 -7.37
C ARG A 64 9.01 -1.35 -7.11
N ARG A 65 9.69 -1.89 -8.14
CA ARG A 65 11.08 -2.33 -8.01
C ARG A 65 12.03 -1.19 -7.69
N ALA A 66 11.93 -0.09 -8.41
CA ALA A 66 12.75 1.09 -8.20
C ALA A 66 12.48 1.74 -6.83
N PHE A 67 11.21 1.80 -6.42
CA PHE A 67 10.84 2.27 -5.08
C PHE A 67 11.52 1.41 -4.00
N ASP A 68 11.35 0.08 -4.05
CA ASP A 68 11.90 -0.82 -3.04
C ASP A 68 13.43 -0.73 -2.95
N ALA A 69 14.11 -0.65 -4.09
CA ALA A 69 15.56 -0.52 -4.13
C ALA A 69 16.04 0.81 -3.52
N ARG A 70 15.38 1.93 -3.88
CA ARG A 70 15.73 3.28 -3.41
C ARG A 70 15.40 3.46 -1.94
N ALA A 71 14.22 3.05 -1.51
CA ALA A 71 13.79 3.10 -0.11
C ALA A 71 14.69 2.25 0.77
N LYS A 72 14.97 0.98 0.40
CA LYS A 72 15.91 0.13 1.15
C LYS A 72 17.30 0.73 1.28
N LYS A 73 17.80 1.39 0.22
CA LYS A 73 19.09 2.09 0.29
C LYS A 73 19.04 3.26 1.29
N LEU A 74 17.96 4.02 1.30
CA LEU A 74 17.77 5.15 2.20
C LEU A 74 17.65 4.70 3.67
N PHE A 75 16.93 3.63 3.96
CA PHE A 75 16.82 3.06 5.31
C PHE A 75 18.12 2.49 5.88
N ARG A 76 19.14 2.27 5.04
CA ARG A 76 20.51 1.95 5.49
C ARG A 76 21.33 3.18 5.90
N MET A 77 20.80 4.37 5.69
CA MET A 77 21.43 5.67 5.99
C MET A 77 20.48 6.53 6.82
N PRO A 78 20.24 6.18 8.11
CA PRO A 78 19.25 6.86 8.95
C PRO A 78 19.46 8.37 9.07
N GLU A 79 20.70 8.82 8.95
CA GLU A 79 21.09 10.23 8.96
C GLU A 79 20.49 11.02 7.77
N LYS A 80 20.16 10.34 6.67
CA LYS A 80 19.50 10.94 5.50
C LYS A 80 17.99 10.90 5.56
N LEU A 81 17.42 10.07 6.44
CA LEU A 81 15.97 9.99 6.60
C LEU A 81 15.42 11.24 7.29
N GLY A 82 16.12 11.74 8.34
CA GLY A 82 15.59 12.82 9.17
C GLY A 82 14.20 12.47 9.73
N HIS A 83 13.30 13.45 9.76
CA HIS A 83 11.87 13.12 9.83
C HIS A 83 11.40 12.63 8.44
N ALA A 84 10.72 11.50 8.45
CA ALA A 84 10.23 10.87 7.22
C ALA A 84 8.78 10.38 7.41
N ALA A 85 8.06 10.21 6.30
CA ALA A 85 6.74 9.62 6.29
C ALA A 85 6.56 8.71 5.08
N LEU A 86 5.89 7.60 5.29
CA LEU A 86 5.43 6.73 4.22
C LEU A 86 3.92 6.93 4.05
N LEU A 87 3.52 7.29 2.83
CA LEU A 87 2.13 7.42 2.42
C LEU A 87 1.82 6.31 1.43
N MET A 88 0.85 5.46 1.75
CA MET A 88 0.24 4.51 0.82
C MET A 88 -1.12 5.04 0.39
N MET A 89 -1.41 4.91 -0.90
CA MET A 89 -2.63 5.45 -1.50
C MET A 89 -3.22 4.47 -2.50
N ASP A 90 -4.55 4.56 -2.63
CA ASP A 90 -5.31 3.78 -3.59
C ASP A 90 -6.40 4.68 -4.21
N MET A 91 -6.53 4.61 -5.53
CA MET A 91 -7.52 5.41 -6.25
C MET A 91 -8.93 4.90 -6.01
N ASP A 92 -9.80 5.78 -5.57
CA ASP A 92 -11.19 5.44 -5.37
C ASP A 92 -11.92 5.33 -6.71
N ASN A 93 -12.85 4.37 -6.78
CA ASN A 93 -13.78 4.18 -7.89
C ASN A 93 -13.15 3.84 -9.26
N LEU A 94 -11.85 3.47 -9.35
CA LEU A 94 -11.23 3.09 -10.62
C LEU A 94 -11.97 1.94 -11.31
N LYS A 95 -12.42 0.94 -10.53
CA LYS A 95 -13.22 -0.17 -11.08
C LYS A 95 -14.51 0.33 -11.74
N HIS A 96 -15.22 1.25 -11.09
CA HIS A 96 -16.46 1.83 -11.67
C HIS A 96 -16.18 2.58 -12.97
N ILE A 97 -15.07 3.31 -13.04
CA ILE A 97 -14.63 4.01 -14.25
C ILE A 97 -14.36 3.02 -15.39
N ASN A 98 -13.60 1.96 -15.09
CA ASN A 98 -13.31 0.89 -16.05
C ASN A 98 -14.57 0.20 -16.56
N ASP A 99 -15.48 -0.15 -15.63
CA ASP A 99 -16.71 -0.87 -15.96
C ASP A 99 -17.68 0.01 -16.79
N THR A 100 -17.66 1.33 -16.58
CA THR A 100 -18.59 2.28 -17.23
C THR A 100 -18.03 2.83 -18.54
N PHE A 101 -16.75 3.19 -18.61
CA PHE A 101 -16.14 3.92 -19.72
C PHE A 101 -15.02 3.17 -20.42
N GLY A 102 -14.66 1.98 -19.93
CA GLY A 102 -13.58 1.15 -20.46
C GLY A 102 -12.20 1.47 -19.87
N HIS A 103 -11.26 0.54 -20.07
CA HIS A 103 -9.90 0.59 -19.49
C HIS A 103 -9.09 1.82 -19.92
N ASP A 104 -9.28 2.31 -21.17
CA ASP A 104 -8.59 3.51 -21.65
C ASP A 104 -8.89 4.74 -20.78
N TRP A 105 -10.09 4.83 -20.22
CA TRP A 105 -10.47 5.91 -19.30
C TRP A 105 -9.91 5.71 -17.91
N GLY A 106 -9.83 4.47 -17.45
CA GLY A 106 -9.11 4.14 -16.22
C GLY A 106 -7.63 4.49 -16.31
N ASP A 107 -6.99 4.20 -17.44
CA ASP A 107 -5.60 4.56 -17.68
C ASP A 107 -5.39 6.08 -17.70
N ARG A 108 -6.29 6.84 -18.33
CA ARG A 108 -6.26 8.31 -18.26
C ARG A 108 -6.42 8.83 -16.83
N TYR A 109 -7.30 8.21 -16.04
CA TYR A 109 -7.51 8.56 -14.64
C TYR A 109 -6.27 8.33 -13.80
N ILE A 110 -5.60 7.18 -13.97
CA ILE A 110 -4.34 6.84 -13.33
C ILE A 110 -3.22 7.81 -13.76
N ASN A 111 -3.12 8.10 -15.06
CA ASN A 111 -2.12 9.02 -15.60
C ASN A 111 -2.29 10.44 -15.02
N LEU A 112 -3.53 10.91 -14.89
CA LEU A 112 -3.84 12.22 -14.33
C LEU A 112 -3.40 12.32 -12.86
N ALA A 113 -3.55 11.24 -12.07
CA ALA A 113 -3.01 11.14 -10.73
C ALA A 113 -1.47 11.19 -10.73
N GLY A 114 -0.82 10.42 -11.62
CA GLY A 114 0.62 10.42 -11.81
C GLY A 114 1.18 11.83 -12.11
N GLN A 115 0.54 12.56 -13.01
CA GLN A 115 0.88 13.95 -13.32
C GLN A 115 0.74 14.88 -12.12
N CYS A 116 -0.32 14.70 -11.33
CA CYS A 116 -0.51 15.48 -10.11
C CYS A 116 0.61 15.24 -9.10
N PHE A 117 1.02 13.99 -8.89
CA PHE A 117 2.18 13.66 -8.04
C PHE A 117 3.45 14.31 -8.56
N ALA A 118 3.77 14.15 -9.84
CA ALA A 118 4.99 14.71 -10.44
C ALA A 118 5.09 16.23 -10.33
N GLN A 119 3.95 16.94 -10.35
CA GLN A 119 3.89 18.41 -10.26
C GLN A 119 3.88 18.93 -8.83
N THR A 120 3.41 18.15 -7.86
CA THR A 120 3.17 18.62 -6.49
C THR A 120 4.26 18.17 -5.52
N LEU A 121 4.86 17.00 -5.74
CA LEU A 121 5.81 16.42 -4.82
C LEU A 121 7.20 17.07 -4.98
N PRO A 122 7.89 17.41 -3.87
CA PRO A 122 9.25 17.97 -3.90
C PRO A 122 10.31 16.89 -4.19
N GLN A 123 11.54 17.33 -4.46
CA GLN A 123 12.66 16.44 -4.82
C GLN A 123 13.05 15.43 -3.74
N ASN A 124 12.82 15.75 -2.47
CA ASN A 124 13.09 14.85 -1.34
C ASN A 124 11.92 13.88 -1.08
N THR A 125 11.40 13.31 -2.17
CA THR A 125 10.39 12.24 -2.17
C THR A 125 10.77 11.14 -3.14
N ILE A 126 10.33 9.92 -2.82
CA ILE A 126 10.34 8.79 -3.74
C ILE A 126 8.89 8.41 -3.97
N CYS A 127 8.35 8.72 -5.15
CA CYS A 127 6.98 8.42 -5.53
C CYS A 127 6.95 7.29 -6.56
N ALA A 128 6.09 6.30 -6.36
CA ALA A 128 5.95 5.17 -7.27
C ALA A 128 4.51 4.69 -7.39
N ARG A 129 4.19 4.09 -8.54
CA ARG A 129 3.01 3.24 -8.73
C ARG A 129 3.38 1.81 -8.38
N MET A 130 2.61 1.20 -7.49
CA MET A 130 2.89 -0.15 -6.98
C MET A 130 2.22 -1.23 -7.80
N SER A 131 0.97 -1.03 -8.14
CA SER A 131 0.16 -1.89 -9.01
C SER A 131 -1.19 -1.19 -9.28
N GLY A 132 -1.86 -1.51 -10.38
CA GLY A 132 -3.24 -1.06 -10.64
C GLY A 132 -3.50 0.40 -10.25
N ASP A 133 -4.20 0.58 -9.16
CA ASP A 133 -4.62 1.84 -8.54
C ASP A 133 -3.80 2.28 -7.31
N GLU A 134 -2.78 1.50 -6.95
CA GLU A 134 -1.97 1.74 -5.74
C GLU A 134 -0.74 2.59 -6.01
N PHE A 135 -0.55 3.62 -5.20
CA PHE A 135 0.62 4.50 -5.19
C PHE A 135 1.29 4.52 -3.82
N ILE A 136 2.58 4.82 -3.81
CA ILE A 136 3.36 4.97 -2.59
C ILE A 136 4.29 6.16 -2.69
N VAL A 137 4.40 6.93 -1.60
CA VAL A 137 5.33 8.05 -1.48
C VAL A 137 6.13 7.93 -0.19
N LEU A 138 7.44 8.00 -0.30
CA LEU A 138 8.34 8.14 0.85
C LEU A 138 8.88 9.57 0.87
N PHE A 139 8.51 10.34 1.89
CA PHE A 139 9.08 11.64 2.24
C PHE A 139 10.29 11.41 3.14
N TYR A 140 11.41 12.11 2.89
CA TYR A 140 12.63 11.92 3.68
C TYR A 140 13.47 13.20 3.72
N GLY A 141 14.36 13.30 4.73
CA GLY A 141 15.30 14.41 4.85
C GLY A 141 14.68 15.73 5.30
N TYR A 142 13.62 15.66 6.08
CA TYR A 142 12.98 16.83 6.67
C TYR A 142 13.47 17.06 8.10
N ASP A 143 13.57 18.33 8.50
CA ASP A 143 13.94 18.69 9.86
C ASP A 143 12.75 18.59 10.81
N ARG A 144 11.53 18.80 10.29
CA ARG A 144 10.30 18.77 11.08
C ARG A 144 9.15 18.07 10.35
N ARG A 145 8.36 17.39 11.12
CA ARG A 145 7.16 16.66 10.65
C ARG A 145 6.12 17.57 9.99
N ASP A 146 5.99 18.81 10.49
CA ASP A 146 5.02 19.79 9.97
C ASP A 146 5.31 20.21 8.52
N GLU A 147 6.55 20.13 8.09
CA GLU A 147 6.92 20.41 6.70
C GLU A 147 6.31 19.35 5.75
N ILE A 148 6.38 18.08 6.17
CA ILE A 148 5.75 16.98 5.42
C ILE A 148 4.22 17.15 5.41
N ARG A 149 3.60 17.52 6.55
CA ARG A 149 2.17 17.80 6.62
C ARG A 149 1.73 18.90 5.66
N GLN A 150 2.52 19.95 5.51
CA GLN A 150 2.24 21.01 4.53
C GLN A 150 2.28 20.47 3.09
N VAL A 151 3.22 19.58 2.77
CA VAL A 151 3.26 18.92 1.45
C VAL A 151 2.04 18.04 1.25
N LEU A 152 1.68 17.23 2.26
CA LEU A 152 0.49 16.37 2.22
C LEU A 152 -0.81 17.17 2.00
N ASN A 153 -0.97 18.29 2.69
CA ASN A 153 -2.12 19.17 2.52
C ASN A 153 -2.19 19.79 1.12
N ARG A 154 -1.04 20.21 0.56
CA ARG A 154 -0.97 20.69 -0.83
C ARG A 154 -1.31 19.59 -1.82
N LEU A 155 -0.79 18.37 -1.60
CA LEU A 155 -1.08 17.22 -2.44
C LEU A 155 -2.57 16.87 -2.42
N SER A 156 -3.18 16.75 -1.22
CA SER A 156 -4.61 16.49 -1.06
C SER A 156 -5.46 17.54 -1.79
N LYS A 157 -5.13 18.82 -1.63
CA LYS A 157 -5.82 19.89 -2.33
C LYS A 157 -5.66 19.78 -3.85
N ALA A 158 -4.44 19.59 -4.35
CA ALA A 158 -4.16 19.45 -5.77
C ALA A 158 -4.91 18.27 -6.41
N MET A 159 -5.01 17.14 -5.69
CA MET A 159 -5.79 15.98 -6.14
C MET A 159 -7.29 16.30 -6.24
N LYS A 160 -7.87 16.93 -5.21
CA LYS A 160 -9.29 17.28 -5.19
C LYS A 160 -9.68 18.33 -6.26
N GLU A 161 -8.73 19.16 -6.68
CA GLU A 161 -8.92 20.16 -7.74
C GLU A 161 -8.73 19.59 -9.16
N ARG A 162 -8.06 18.44 -9.31
CA ARG A 162 -7.85 17.79 -10.60
C ARG A 162 -9.13 17.15 -11.10
N THR A 163 -9.46 17.47 -12.34
CA THR A 163 -10.63 16.94 -13.01
C THR A 163 -10.27 16.33 -14.36
N ALA A 164 -11.00 15.28 -14.73
CA ALA A 164 -11.00 14.72 -16.08
C ALA A 164 -12.37 14.90 -16.73
N LEU A 165 -12.41 15.26 -18.02
CA LEU A 165 -13.64 15.30 -18.79
C LEU A 165 -13.96 13.88 -19.26
N LEU A 166 -15.16 13.40 -18.97
CA LEU A 166 -15.62 12.07 -19.35
C LEU A 166 -16.26 12.07 -20.76
N PRO A 167 -16.42 10.90 -21.42
CA PRO A 167 -17.00 10.79 -22.76
C PRO A 167 -18.44 11.34 -22.88
N ASN A 168 -19.19 11.29 -21.79
CA ASN A 168 -20.56 11.80 -21.70
C ASN A 168 -20.64 13.32 -21.46
N GLY A 169 -19.50 14.02 -21.38
CA GLY A 169 -19.42 15.46 -21.12
C GLY A 169 -19.37 15.82 -19.63
N ASP A 170 -19.51 14.86 -18.73
CA ASP A 170 -19.38 15.10 -17.29
C ASP A 170 -17.92 15.32 -16.88
N THR A 171 -17.74 15.95 -15.72
CA THR A 171 -16.41 16.17 -15.14
C THR A 171 -16.24 15.26 -13.94
N MET A 172 -15.19 14.44 -13.96
CA MET A 172 -14.82 13.57 -12.87
C MET A 172 -13.62 14.15 -12.10
N ARG A 173 -13.69 14.12 -10.77
CA ARG A 173 -12.59 14.51 -9.88
C ARG A 173 -11.77 13.29 -9.51
N ILE A 174 -10.45 13.48 -9.33
CA ILE A 174 -9.60 12.45 -8.76
C ILE A 174 -9.94 12.30 -7.28
N SER A 175 -10.24 11.06 -6.88
CA SER A 175 -10.40 10.68 -5.49
C SER A 175 -9.38 9.59 -5.16
N ILE A 176 -8.61 9.82 -4.11
CA ILE A 176 -7.56 8.91 -3.62
C ILE A 176 -7.66 8.85 -2.11
N SER A 177 -7.79 7.64 -1.58
CA SER A 177 -7.71 7.37 -0.15
C SER A 177 -6.26 7.04 0.22
N GLY A 178 -5.74 7.65 1.30
CA GLY A 178 -4.35 7.49 1.69
C GLY A 178 -4.15 7.22 3.18
N GLY A 179 -3.12 6.45 3.51
CA GLY A 179 -2.69 6.18 4.89
C GLY A 179 -1.23 6.55 5.11
N ILE A 180 -0.93 7.19 6.22
CA ILE A 180 0.36 7.77 6.56
C ILE A 180 0.94 7.07 7.78
N ALA A 181 2.19 6.61 7.68
CA ALA A 181 2.99 6.16 8.81
C ALA A 181 4.27 6.99 8.93
N TRP A 182 4.60 7.41 10.15
CA TRP A 182 5.70 8.32 10.46
C TRP A 182 6.95 7.59 10.95
N TYR A 183 8.11 7.99 10.41
CA TYR A 183 9.42 7.58 10.89
C TYR A 183 10.03 8.67 11.78
N PRO A 184 10.61 8.34 12.94
CA PRO A 184 10.73 6.98 13.51
C PRO A 184 9.58 6.54 14.43
N GLU A 185 8.54 7.38 14.63
CA GLU A 185 7.51 7.23 15.68
C GLU A 185 6.68 5.95 15.54
N ASN A 186 6.22 5.64 14.31
CA ASN A 186 5.42 4.44 14.07
C ASN A 186 6.30 3.21 13.78
N GLY A 187 7.53 3.41 13.29
CA GLY A 187 8.44 2.30 12.99
C GLY A 187 9.78 2.78 12.49
N ARG A 188 10.81 1.92 12.65
CA ARG A 188 12.18 2.23 12.24
C ARG A 188 12.65 1.45 11.01
N ASP A 189 11.79 0.65 10.43
CA ASP A 189 12.06 -0.11 9.21
C ASP A 189 10.95 0.08 8.19
N LEU A 190 11.29 -0.12 6.91
CA LEU A 190 10.39 0.08 5.78
C LEU A 190 9.18 -0.86 5.81
N ALA A 191 9.36 -2.10 6.27
CA ALA A 191 8.28 -3.10 6.27
C ALA A 191 7.20 -2.74 7.29
N THR A 192 7.61 -2.31 8.49
CA THR A 192 6.70 -1.82 9.53
C THR A 192 5.94 -0.57 9.08
N LEU A 193 6.63 0.40 8.47
CA LEU A 193 5.97 1.61 7.97
C LEU A 193 4.97 1.29 6.84
N LYS A 194 5.31 0.40 5.90
CA LYS A 194 4.38 -0.06 4.86
C LYS A 194 3.12 -0.68 5.47
N LYS A 195 3.29 -1.59 6.42
CA LYS A 195 2.17 -2.26 7.10
C LYS A 195 1.24 -1.26 7.80
N TYR A 196 1.80 -0.25 8.45
CA TYR A 196 1.03 0.73 9.20
C TYR A 196 0.37 1.78 8.32
N ALA A 197 1.03 2.20 7.23
CA ALA A 197 0.43 3.07 6.23
C ALA A 197 -0.71 2.37 5.49
N ASP A 198 -0.54 1.08 5.14
CA ASP A 198 -1.58 0.27 4.53
C ASP A 198 -2.81 0.12 5.44
N PHE A 199 -2.60 -0.15 6.73
CA PHE A 199 -3.69 -0.19 7.71
C PHE A 199 -4.44 1.14 7.80
N ALA A 200 -3.73 2.27 7.88
CA ALA A 200 -4.35 3.59 7.92
C ALA A 200 -5.14 3.89 6.64
N MET A 201 -4.61 3.53 5.47
CA MET A 201 -5.31 3.65 4.19
C MET A 201 -6.60 2.81 4.16
N TYR A 202 -6.55 1.57 4.66
CA TYR A 202 -7.71 0.70 4.78
C TYR A 202 -8.82 1.33 5.65
N GLN A 203 -8.47 1.94 6.79
CA GLN A 203 -9.43 2.66 7.63
C GLN A 203 -10.07 3.83 6.90
N VAL A 204 -9.26 4.67 6.25
CA VAL A 204 -9.76 5.80 5.45
C VAL A 204 -10.73 5.33 4.37
N LYS A 205 -10.45 4.24 3.67
CA LYS A 205 -11.35 3.68 2.64
C LYS A 205 -12.72 3.29 3.19
N HIS A 206 -12.78 2.88 4.45
CA HIS A 206 -14.05 2.47 5.10
C HIS A 206 -14.80 3.63 5.76
N GLU A 207 -14.09 4.63 6.28
CA GLU A 207 -14.69 5.70 7.08
C GLU A 207 -14.87 7.02 6.32
N SER A 208 -13.90 7.36 5.46
CA SER A 208 -13.82 8.69 4.85
C SER A 208 -13.08 8.69 3.50
N LYS A 209 -13.65 8.03 2.50
CA LYS A 209 -13.05 7.95 1.14
C LYS A 209 -12.63 9.32 0.62
N GLY A 210 -11.49 9.34 -0.07
CA GLY A 210 -10.93 10.55 -0.67
C GLY A 210 -10.15 11.44 0.31
N GLU A 211 -9.86 10.92 1.51
CA GLU A 211 -9.08 11.62 2.52
C GLU A 211 -7.72 10.90 2.78
N MET A 212 -6.86 11.54 3.58
CA MET A 212 -5.61 10.97 4.05
C MET A 212 -5.64 10.87 5.56
N GLY A 213 -5.44 9.67 6.13
CA GLY A 213 -5.42 9.39 7.56
C GLY A 213 -4.03 9.03 8.05
N GLU A 214 -3.70 9.44 9.28
CA GLU A 214 -2.47 9.02 9.95
C GLU A 214 -2.70 7.68 10.69
N PHE A 215 -1.66 6.87 10.78
CA PHE A 215 -1.70 5.61 11.52
C PHE A 215 -1.96 5.86 13.02
N ASP A 216 -2.96 5.15 13.54
CA ASP A 216 -3.30 5.10 14.96
C ASP A 216 -3.00 3.72 15.54
N ILE A 217 -2.10 3.65 16.54
CA ILE A 217 -1.70 2.40 17.19
C ILE A 217 -2.84 1.80 18.03
N GLY A 218 -3.71 2.65 18.59
CA GLY A 218 -4.86 2.19 19.39
C GLY A 218 -5.86 1.46 18.51
N ALA A 219 -6.25 2.07 17.39
CA ALA A 219 -7.14 1.46 16.40
C ALA A 219 -6.54 0.17 15.82
N TYR A 220 -5.24 0.17 15.51
CA TYR A 220 -4.53 -1.02 15.02
C TYR A 220 -4.58 -2.17 16.05
N ASN A 221 -4.28 -1.89 17.30
CA ASN A 221 -4.31 -2.91 18.36
C ASN A 221 -5.73 -3.46 18.59
N GLN A 222 -6.77 -2.63 18.48
CA GLN A 222 -8.17 -3.06 18.57
C GLN A 222 -8.51 -4.02 17.41
N GLU A 223 -8.12 -3.71 16.18
CA GLU A 223 -8.39 -4.60 15.03
C GLU A 223 -7.62 -5.91 15.11
N VAL A 224 -6.35 -5.87 15.53
CA VAL A 224 -5.55 -7.08 15.78
C VAL A 224 -6.20 -7.97 16.85
N TYR A 225 -6.65 -7.36 17.96
CA TYR A 225 -7.35 -8.06 19.02
C TYR A 225 -8.67 -8.68 18.53
N ALA A 226 -9.47 -7.91 17.77
CA ALA A 226 -10.72 -8.42 17.19
C ALA A 226 -10.49 -9.56 16.19
N ALA A 227 -9.46 -9.45 15.36
CA ALA A 227 -9.09 -10.51 14.42
C ALA A 227 -8.64 -11.79 15.14
N GLN A 228 -7.91 -11.67 16.23
CA GLN A 228 -7.50 -12.81 17.05
C GLN A 228 -8.71 -13.47 17.74
N LEU A 229 -9.62 -12.69 18.31
CA LEU A 229 -10.88 -13.20 18.88
C LEU A 229 -11.71 -13.98 17.85
N ARG A 230 -11.87 -13.44 16.64
CA ARG A 230 -12.57 -14.14 15.54
C ARG A 230 -11.90 -15.46 15.20
N ARG A 231 -10.56 -15.49 15.16
CA ARG A 231 -9.78 -16.72 14.90
C ARG A 231 -10.01 -17.77 15.99
N GLU A 232 -9.91 -17.39 17.26
CA GLU A 232 -10.15 -18.29 18.38
C GLU A 232 -11.60 -18.83 18.39
N PHE A 233 -12.57 -17.98 18.04
CA PHE A 233 -13.98 -18.39 17.91
C PHE A 233 -14.17 -19.45 16.81
N LEU A 234 -13.61 -19.25 15.63
CA LEU A 234 -13.67 -20.22 14.54
C LEU A 234 -12.92 -21.52 14.89
N GLN A 235 -11.83 -21.42 15.63
CA GLN A 235 -11.10 -22.58 16.15
C GLN A 235 -11.96 -23.35 17.15
N MET A 236 -12.59 -22.68 18.10
CA MET A 236 -13.51 -23.27 19.08
C MET A 236 -14.62 -24.08 18.40
N LEU A 237 -15.24 -23.52 17.36
CA LEU A 237 -16.29 -24.21 16.59
C LEU A 237 -15.77 -25.44 15.86
N ARG A 238 -14.60 -25.36 15.21
CA ARG A 238 -14.00 -26.49 14.45
C ARG A 238 -13.57 -27.63 15.35
N GLU A 239 -12.99 -27.32 16.51
CA GLU A 239 -12.43 -28.29 17.45
C GLU A 239 -13.45 -28.76 18.48
N ASN A 240 -14.68 -28.20 18.49
CA ASN A 240 -15.67 -28.42 19.52
C ASN A 240 -15.09 -28.24 20.93
N SER A 241 -14.29 -27.20 21.15
CA SER A 241 -13.48 -27.02 22.37
C SER A 241 -14.19 -26.27 23.51
N ALA A 242 -15.53 -26.09 23.44
CA ALA A 242 -16.31 -25.58 24.54
C ALA A 242 -16.65 -26.71 25.55
N ASP A 243 -16.43 -26.44 26.84
CA ASP A 243 -16.86 -27.29 27.94
C ASP A 243 -18.10 -26.71 28.63
N TYR A 244 -18.81 -27.51 29.44
CA TYR A 244 -20.00 -27.08 30.16
C TYR A 244 -19.90 -27.48 31.62
N HIS A 245 -20.20 -26.53 32.53
CA HIS A 245 -20.39 -26.76 33.93
C HIS A 245 -21.87 -26.73 34.22
N PHE A 246 -22.34 -27.65 35.07
CA PHE A 246 -23.73 -27.77 35.40
C PHE A 246 -23.99 -27.19 36.80
N GLN A 247 -24.85 -26.19 36.88
CA GLN A 247 -25.30 -25.59 38.16
C GLN A 247 -26.68 -26.13 38.50
N PRO A 248 -26.86 -26.77 39.68
CA PRO A 248 -28.15 -27.30 40.06
C PRO A 248 -29.14 -26.19 40.43
N ILE A 249 -30.37 -26.32 39.93
CA ILE A 249 -31.52 -25.48 40.26
C ILE A 249 -32.41 -26.26 41.23
N PHE A 250 -32.63 -25.73 42.40
CA PHE A 250 -33.44 -26.38 43.47
C PHE A 250 -34.87 -25.90 43.43
N SER A 251 -35.82 -26.83 43.62
CA SER A 251 -37.22 -26.50 43.87
C SER A 251 -37.38 -25.87 45.24
N ALA A 252 -37.93 -24.68 45.32
CA ALA A 252 -38.22 -23.99 46.60
C ALA A 252 -39.23 -24.73 47.48
N HIS A 253 -40.08 -25.61 46.89
CA HIS A 253 -41.11 -26.37 47.64
C HIS A 253 -40.56 -27.68 48.23
N THR A 254 -39.64 -28.33 47.50
CA THR A 254 -39.22 -29.69 47.91
C THR A 254 -37.77 -29.74 48.40
N GLY A 255 -36.98 -28.66 48.18
CA GLY A 255 -35.54 -28.62 48.46
C GLY A 255 -34.69 -29.56 47.59
N ARG A 256 -35.29 -30.22 46.65
CA ARG A 256 -34.60 -31.15 45.70
C ARG A 256 -34.18 -30.46 44.43
N VAL A 257 -33.17 -31.02 43.78
CA VAL A 257 -32.73 -30.54 42.44
C VAL A 257 -33.87 -30.76 41.47
N ALA A 258 -34.31 -29.70 40.81
CA ALA A 258 -35.40 -29.71 39.82
C ALA A 258 -34.84 -29.68 38.40
N ALA A 259 -33.67 -29.05 38.16
CA ALA A 259 -33.03 -28.91 36.87
C ALA A 259 -31.54 -28.58 37.05
N TYR A 260 -30.81 -28.53 35.93
CA TYR A 260 -29.45 -28.02 35.89
C TYR A 260 -29.35 -26.94 34.82
N GLU A 261 -28.64 -25.86 35.10
CA GLU A 261 -28.24 -24.88 34.13
C GLU A 261 -26.90 -25.27 33.54
N ALA A 262 -26.79 -25.35 32.23
CA ALA A 262 -25.56 -25.66 31.54
C ALA A 262 -24.81 -24.35 31.22
N LEU A 263 -23.71 -24.13 31.91
CA LEU A 263 -22.90 -22.92 31.80
C LEU A 263 -21.64 -23.19 30.95
N MET A 264 -21.60 -22.60 29.75
CA MET A 264 -20.48 -22.75 28.84
C MET A 264 -19.15 -22.26 29.45
N ARG A 265 -18.09 -23.00 29.19
CA ARG A 265 -16.70 -22.67 29.55
C ARG A 265 -15.80 -22.83 28.34
N VAL A 266 -15.12 -21.75 27.97
CA VAL A 266 -14.16 -21.75 26.87
C VAL A 266 -12.78 -21.46 27.44
N LYS A 267 -11.79 -22.30 27.11
CA LYS A 267 -10.42 -22.20 27.62
C LYS A 267 -9.47 -21.77 26.51
N MET A 268 -9.74 -20.60 25.93
CA MET A 268 -8.85 -19.98 24.96
C MET A 268 -8.22 -18.72 25.53
N GLN A 269 -7.17 -18.22 24.90
CA GLN A 269 -6.37 -17.13 25.47
C GLN A 269 -7.17 -15.83 25.59
N LEU A 270 -7.93 -15.46 24.57
CA LEU A 270 -8.74 -14.25 24.53
C LEU A 270 -10.23 -14.57 24.65
N LEU A 271 -10.67 -15.64 24.00
CA LEU A 271 -12.06 -16.07 24.01
C LEU A 271 -12.35 -16.92 25.27
N ASN A 272 -12.59 -16.26 26.38
CA ASN A 272 -12.83 -16.90 27.71
C ASN A 272 -14.20 -16.57 28.31
N SER A 273 -15.03 -15.79 27.65
CA SER A 273 -16.35 -15.37 28.11
C SER A 273 -17.46 -15.89 27.18
N PRO A 274 -18.49 -16.57 27.72
CA PRO A 274 -19.68 -16.97 26.96
C PRO A 274 -20.38 -15.79 26.27
N LEU A 275 -20.39 -14.61 26.91
CA LEU A 275 -20.97 -13.40 26.30
C LEU A 275 -20.21 -12.98 25.04
N THR A 276 -18.88 -13.07 25.04
CA THR A 276 -18.05 -12.79 23.88
C THR A 276 -18.30 -13.82 22.77
N VAL A 277 -18.45 -15.11 23.12
CA VAL A 277 -18.83 -16.17 22.15
C VAL A 277 -20.15 -15.83 21.49
N MET A 278 -21.20 -15.50 22.28
CA MET A 278 -22.52 -15.16 21.74
C MET A 278 -22.52 -13.90 20.88
N LYS A 279 -21.71 -12.88 21.24
CA LYS A 279 -21.53 -11.68 20.45
C LYS A 279 -20.92 -12.00 19.08
N LEU A 280 -19.79 -12.71 19.05
CA LEU A 280 -19.13 -13.14 17.81
C LEU A 280 -20.02 -14.06 16.96
N ALA A 281 -20.78 -14.95 17.61
CA ALA A 281 -21.72 -15.82 16.92
C ALA A 281 -22.77 -15.03 16.13
N ARG A 282 -23.27 -13.93 16.69
CA ARG A 282 -24.22 -13.03 16.02
C ARG A 282 -23.54 -12.23 14.91
N GLU A 283 -22.37 -11.63 15.18
CA GLU A 283 -21.63 -10.82 14.20
C GLU A 283 -21.18 -11.64 12.97
N MET A 284 -20.91 -12.93 13.14
CA MET A 284 -20.42 -13.83 12.10
C MET A 284 -21.48 -14.75 11.51
N ASP A 285 -22.76 -14.56 11.90
CA ASP A 285 -23.88 -15.43 11.48
C ASP A 285 -23.64 -16.93 11.78
N LYS A 286 -23.09 -17.21 12.99
CA LYS A 286 -22.72 -18.54 13.47
C LYS A 286 -23.48 -18.97 14.72
N LEU A 287 -24.63 -18.34 15.00
CA LEU A 287 -25.41 -18.63 16.20
C LEU A 287 -25.87 -20.08 16.23
N TYR A 288 -26.34 -20.60 15.08
CA TYR A 288 -26.78 -21.99 14.97
C TYR A 288 -25.67 -22.99 15.31
N GLU A 289 -24.46 -22.76 14.87
CA GLU A 289 -23.31 -23.63 15.15
C GLU A 289 -22.99 -23.66 16.66
N VAL A 290 -23.09 -22.51 17.36
CA VAL A 290 -22.91 -22.45 18.82
C VAL A 290 -24.04 -23.16 19.54
N GLU A 291 -25.30 -22.96 19.15
CA GLU A 291 -26.46 -23.63 19.72
C GLU A 291 -26.36 -25.15 19.54
N ARG A 292 -26.03 -25.60 18.34
CA ARG A 292 -25.82 -27.02 18.03
C ARG A 292 -24.72 -27.62 18.93
N LEU A 293 -23.59 -26.92 19.06
CA LEU A 293 -22.49 -27.36 19.93
C LEU A 293 -22.96 -27.49 21.38
N THR A 294 -23.76 -26.53 21.86
CA THR A 294 -24.32 -26.55 23.22
C THR A 294 -25.24 -27.78 23.42
N VAL A 295 -26.16 -28.02 22.51
CA VAL A 295 -27.13 -29.13 22.62
C VAL A 295 -26.45 -30.50 22.62
N PHE A 296 -25.36 -30.67 21.84
CA PHE A 296 -24.68 -31.97 21.73
C PHE A 296 -23.59 -32.20 22.79
N LYS A 297 -23.16 -31.17 23.54
CA LYS A 297 -22.13 -31.30 24.56
C LYS A 297 -22.61 -31.05 26.01
N ALA A 298 -23.72 -30.35 26.18
CA ALA A 298 -24.36 -30.17 27.47
C ALA A 298 -25.34 -31.32 27.76
#